data_031d6bf9afbc2fef209662dcff997c44
#
_entry.id   031d6bf9afbc2fef209662dcff997c44
#
_cell.length_a   1.000
_cell.length_b   1.000
_cell.length_c   1.000
_cell.angle_alpha   90.00
_cell.angle_beta   90.00
_cell.angle_gamma   90.00
#
_symmetry.space_group_name_H-M   'P 1'
#
loop_
_entity.id
_entity.type
_entity.pdbx_description
1 polymer ?
#
loop_
_entity_poly.entity_id
_entity_poly.type
_entity_poly.pdbx_seq_one_letter_code
_entity_poly.pdbx_strand_id
1 'polypeptide(L)'
;MRFVIFICLIFNILPAIAQLDLVKPFKDCGLAGSTTIYDYKQQKWIFSNPADADKASLPASTFKIINLLIALETGVIKDENEVIKWPGSTDTTRYGYRPEIYRDMTVREAFEVSAVWVFLDLAKKIGRERYKHYLTLCRYGNADLSEENPDFWNLGNLAISPRNQVELMIKIYEGKLPFSKRNLDILKHVMVTEQNENYTIRSKTGWTRENHTDSGWWVGYVERKDNVWFFATRISKDLSVPNPGFGNCRKEITRKILRRLEVID
;
A
#
# COMPACT_ATOMS: atom_id res chain seq x y z
N MET A 1 20.02 8.53 73.80
CA MET A 1 20.41 7.90 72.52
C MET A 1 19.41 8.34 71.47
N ARG A 2 19.84 9.22 70.56
CA ARG A 2 19.01 9.67 69.43
C ARG A 2 19.36 8.81 68.20
N PHE A 3 18.42 8.00 67.72
CA PHE A 3 18.56 7.27 66.45
C PHE A 3 18.26 8.21 65.29
N VAL A 4 19.27 8.43 64.43
CA VAL A 4 19.09 9.13 63.14
C VAL A 4 18.80 8.06 62.09
N ILE A 5 17.56 8.08 61.56
CA ILE A 5 17.17 7.21 60.45
C ILE A 5 17.59 7.89 59.14
N PHE A 6 18.57 7.30 58.44
CA PHE A 6 18.97 7.71 57.09
C PHE A 6 18.00 7.07 56.09
N ILE A 7 17.12 7.88 55.49
CA ILE A 7 16.28 7.45 54.37
C ILE A 7 17.10 7.59 53.10
N CYS A 8 17.57 6.46 52.52
CA CYS A 8 18.17 6.42 51.20
C CYS A 8 17.02 6.53 50.13
N LEU A 9 16.89 7.70 49.54
CA LEU A 9 16.06 7.87 48.31
C LEU A 9 16.77 7.22 47.14
N ILE A 10 16.29 6.04 46.73
CA ILE A 10 16.73 5.39 45.50
C ILE A 10 16.01 6.10 44.34
N PHE A 11 16.72 6.96 43.63
CA PHE A 11 16.28 7.51 42.36
C PHE A 11 16.32 6.39 41.31
N ASN A 12 15.18 5.83 40.97
CA ASN A 12 15.02 4.98 39.77
C ASN A 12 15.15 5.88 38.53
N ILE A 13 16.33 5.94 37.95
CA ILE A 13 16.56 6.54 36.63
C ILE A 13 16.01 5.54 35.63
N LEU A 14 14.73 5.69 35.25
CA LEU A 14 14.18 5.01 34.08
C LEU A 14 14.92 5.57 32.85
N PRO A 15 15.54 4.71 32.01
CA PRO A 15 16.12 5.19 30.77
C PRO A 15 15.01 5.83 29.94
N ALA A 16 15.16 7.09 29.58
CA ALA A 16 14.32 7.75 28.61
C ALA A 16 14.52 7.00 27.28
N ILE A 17 13.61 6.10 26.95
CA ILE A 17 13.56 5.47 25.62
C ILE A 17 13.29 6.62 24.66
N ALA A 18 14.32 7.02 23.91
CA ALA A 18 14.16 8.05 22.89
C ALA A 18 13.02 7.64 21.95
N GLN A 19 11.92 8.39 21.98
CA GLN A 19 10.79 8.13 21.12
C GLN A 19 11.26 8.21 19.67
N LEU A 20 11.12 7.14 18.92
CA LEU A 20 11.53 7.06 17.51
C LEU A 20 10.80 8.15 16.71
N ASP A 21 11.53 9.10 16.14
CA ASP A 21 10.96 10.15 15.30
C ASP A 21 10.61 9.59 13.91
N LEU A 22 9.39 9.08 13.79
CA LEU A 22 8.86 8.52 12.54
C LEU A 22 8.37 9.61 11.56
N VAL A 23 8.36 10.89 11.99
CA VAL A 23 7.94 12.04 11.16
C VAL A 23 9.13 12.63 10.38
N LYS A 24 10.33 12.54 10.91
CA LYS A 24 11.55 13.08 10.27
C LYS A 24 11.71 12.67 8.81
N PRO A 25 11.49 11.39 8.38
CA PRO A 25 11.61 11.00 6.97
C PRO A 25 10.70 11.78 6.01
N PHE A 26 9.51 12.20 6.46
CA PHE A 26 8.60 13.03 5.68
C PHE A 26 9.14 14.44 5.51
N LYS A 27 9.65 15.04 6.59
CA LYS A 27 10.29 16.37 6.58
C LYS A 27 11.50 16.39 5.64
N ASP A 28 12.33 15.34 5.69
CA ASP A 28 13.52 15.19 4.84
C ASP A 28 13.15 15.16 3.34
N CYS A 29 11.98 14.65 3.00
CA CYS A 29 11.44 14.64 1.63
C CYS A 29 10.63 15.91 1.27
N GLY A 30 10.38 16.81 2.22
CA GLY A 30 9.51 17.99 2.00
C GLY A 30 8.06 17.62 1.69
N LEU A 31 7.54 16.55 2.29
CA LEU A 31 6.22 16.01 1.99
C LEU A 31 5.36 15.87 3.25
N ALA A 32 4.06 16.06 3.10
CA ALA A 32 3.08 15.66 4.09
C ALA A 32 2.72 14.17 3.93
N GLY A 33 2.19 13.56 5.00
CA GLY A 33 1.71 12.19 4.94
C GLY A 33 1.88 11.40 6.21
N SER A 34 1.68 10.10 6.11
CA SER A 34 1.80 9.16 7.23
C SER A 34 2.26 7.78 6.79
N THR A 35 2.84 7.06 7.74
CA THR A 35 3.07 5.61 7.65
C THR A 35 2.34 4.93 8.81
N THR A 36 1.49 3.98 8.46
CA THR A 36 0.79 3.07 9.38
C THR A 36 1.43 1.70 9.25
N ILE A 37 1.83 1.12 10.38
CA ILE A 37 2.48 -0.20 10.44
C ILE A 37 1.74 -1.07 11.46
N TYR A 38 1.68 -2.37 11.19
CA TYR A 38 1.25 -3.39 12.13
C TYR A 38 2.34 -4.44 12.29
N ASP A 39 2.85 -4.59 13.52
CA ASP A 39 3.74 -5.67 13.94
C ASP A 39 2.89 -6.89 14.27
N TYR A 40 2.99 -7.93 13.44
CA TYR A 40 2.12 -9.10 13.53
C TYR A 40 2.38 -9.93 14.80
N LYS A 41 3.65 -10.13 15.15
CA LYS A 41 4.03 -10.93 16.33
C LYS A 41 3.65 -10.24 17.65
N GLN A 42 3.86 -8.90 17.70
CA GLN A 42 3.50 -8.11 18.88
C GLN A 42 2.04 -7.68 18.90
N GLN A 43 1.29 -7.89 17.81
CA GLN A 43 -0.07 -7.39 17.62
C GLN A 43 -0.19 -5.88 17.90
N LYS A 44 0.79 -5.12 17.45
CA LYS A 44 0.96 -3.70 17.78
C LYS A 44 0.87 -2.80 16.55
N TRP A 45 0.04 -1.78 16.65
CA TRP A 45 -0.01 -0.70 15.67
C TRP A 45 1.05 0.36 15.98
N ILE A 46 1.71 0.84 14.91
CA ILE A 46 2.72 1.91 14.96
C ILE A 46 2.33 2.94 13.91
N PHE A 47 2.29 4.21 14.31
CA PHE A 47 1.86 5.31 13.47
C PHE A 47 2.88 6.44 13.49
N SER A 48 3.24 6.97 12.32
CA SER A 48 3.96 8.26 12.25
C SER A 48 3.01 9.45 12.49
N ASN A 49 1.73 9.27 12.15
CA ASN A 49 0.65 10.23 12.40
C ASN A 49 -0.66 9.46 12.64
N PRO A 50 -1.07 9.24 13.91
CA PRO A 50 -2.29 8.51 14.24
C PRO A 50 -3.56 9.16 13.66
N ALA A 51 -3.62 10.49 13.59
CA ALA A 51 -4.79 11.21 13.07
C ALA A 51 -5.03 11.02 11.57
N ASP A 52 -4.02 10.54 10.83
CA ASP A 52 -4.11 10.25 9.40
C ASP A 52 -4.46 8.78 9.10
N ALA A 53 -4.26 7.89 10.07
CA ALA A 53 -4.40 6.45 9.87
C ALA A 53 -5.78 6.01 9.37
N ASP A 54 -6.82 6.72 9.77
CA ASP A 54 -8.21 6.40 9.43
C ASP A 54 -8.81 7.34 8.35
N LYS A 55 -8.03 8.30 7.84
CA LYS A 55 -8.47 9.18 6.74
C LYS A 55 -8.41 8.45 5.41
N ALA A 56 -9.57 8.25 4.80
CA ALA A 56 -9.66 7.61 3.50
C ALA A 56 -9.33 8.56 2.34
N SER A 57 -8.74 8.03 1.27
CA SER A 57 -8.50 8.70 -0.01
C SER A 57 -8.48 7.69 -1.15
N LEU A 58 -8.42 8.17 -2.40
CA LEU A 58 -8.32 7.30 -3.57
C LEU A 58 -7.15 6.31 -3.44
N PRO A 59 -7.38 5.01 -3.68
CA PRO A 59 -6.35 3.98 -3.58
C PRO A 59 -5.29 4.07 -4.69
N ALA A 60 -5.61 4.70 -5.79
CA ALA A 60 -4.76 4.71 -6.97
C ALA A 60 -4.34 3.28 -7.39
N SER A 61 -3.12 3.11 -7.89
CA SER A 61 -2.65 1.79 -8.33
C SER A 61 -2.47 0.75 -7.23
N THR A 62 -2.67 1.07 -5.94
CA THR A 62 -2.73 0.03 -4.90
C THR A 62 -3.99 -0.84 -5.05
N PHE A 63 -5.04 -0.31 -5.69
CA PHE A 63 -6.23 -1.06 -6.05
C PHE A 63 -5.94 -2.28 -6.92
N LYS A 64 -4.84 -2.29 -7.67
CA LYS A 64 -4.44 -3.43 -8.51
C LYS A 64 -4.25 -4.72 -7.71
N ILE A 65 -4.01 -4.64 -6.40
CA ILE A 65 -3.92 -5.80 -5.49
C ILE A 65 -5.26 -6.55 -5.49
N ILE A 66 -6.34 -5.85 -5.14
CA ILE A 66 -7.68 -6.47 -5.07
C ILE A 66 -8.25 -6.72 -6.48
N ASN A 67 -7.94 -5.85 -7.46
CA ASN A 67 -8.34 -6.02 -8.85
C ASN A 67 -7.81 -7.34 -9.42
N LEU A 68 -6.52 -7.64 -9.21
CA LEU A 68 -5.91 -8.90 -9.65
C LEU A 68 -6.60 -10.13 -9.02
N LEU A 69 -6.87 -10.08 -7.72
CA LEU A 69 -7.59 -11.18 -7.05
C LEU A 69 -8.98 -11.38 -7.64
N ILE A 70 -9.73 -10.31 -7.88
CA ILE A 70 -11.06 -10.39 -8.46
C ILE A 70 -10.99 -10.92 -9.90
N ALA A 71 -10.03 -10.46 -10.70
CA ALA A 71 -9.84 -10.94 -12.07
C ALA A 71 -9.56 -12.45 -12.13
N LEU A 72 -8.71 -12.95 -11.22
CA LEU A 72 -8.40 -14.37 -11.08
C LEU A 72 -9.62 -15.17 -10.60
N GLU A 73 -10.31 -14.71 -9.56
CA GLU A 73 -11.42 -15.44 -8.95
C GLU A 73 -12.65 -15.50 -9.85
N THR A 74 -12.86 -14.48 -10.66
CA THR A 74 -13.96 -14.43 -11.63
C THR A 74 -13.65 -15.10 -12.96
N GLY A 75 -12.43 -15.65 -13.13
CA GLY A 75 -11.98 -16.32 -14.35
C GLY A 75 -11.80 -15.38 -15.55
N VAL A 76 -11.68 -14.07 -15.31
CA VAL A 76 -11.35 -13.07 -16.35
C VAL A 76 -9.95 -13.29 -16.89
N ILE A 77 -9.06 -13.77 -16.04
CA ILE A 77 -7.73 -14.29 -16.38
C ILE A 77 -7.49 -15.64 -15.70
N LYS A 78 -6.67 -16.49 -16.31
CA LYS A 78 -6.30 -17.80 -15.74
C LYS A 78 -5.21 -17.71 -14.69
N ASP A 79 -4.19 -16.91 -14.98
CA ASP A 79 -3.02 -16.71 -14.12
C ASP A 79 -2.27 -15.41 -14.48
N GLU A 80 -1.18 -15.15 -13.80
CA GLU A 80 -0.36 -13.95 -13.95
C GLU A 80 0.46 -13.93 -15.26
N ASN A 81 0.57 -15.03 -15.98
CA ASN A 81 1.33 -15.14 -17.23
C ASN A 81 0.45 -14.88 -18.47
N GLU A 82 -0.85 -14.76 -18.28
CA GLU A 82 -1.76 -14.44 -19.38
C GLU A 82 -1.37 -13.09 -20.01
N VAL A 83 -1.25 -13.10 -21.36
CA VAL A 83 -0.86 -11.92 -22.13
C VAL A 83 -2.10 -11.13 -22.53
N ILE A 84 -2.12 -9.88 -22.10
CA ILE A 84 -3.15 -8.92 -22.51
C ILE A 84 -2.63 -8.15 -23.73
N LYS A 85 -3.43 -8.14 -24.78
CA LYS A 85 -3.10 -7.45 -26.02
C LYS A 85 -3.26 -5.95 -25.89
N TRP A 86 -2.26 -5.21 -26.39
CA TRP A 86 -2.30 -3.77 -26.43
C TRP A 86 -3.41 -3.28 -27.38
N PRO A 87 -4.32 -2.40 -26.89
CA PRO A 87 -5.45 -1.93 -27.72
C PRO A 87 -5.07 -0.86 -28.76
N GLY A 88 -3.78 -0.53 -28.89
CA GLY A 88 -3.27 0.46 -29.85
C GLY A 88 -3.34 1.91 -29.38
N SER A 89 -4.09 2.22 -28.32
CA SER A 89 -4.21 3.58 -27.77
C SER A 89 -4.50 3.58 -26.26
N THR A 90 -4.17 4.71 -25.60
CA THR A 90 -4.56 5.03 -24.23
C THR A 90 -4.67 6.54 -24.08
N ASP A 91 -5.37 7.02 -23.06
CA ASP A 91 -5.46 8.44 -22.73
C ASP A 91 -4.17 8.91 -22.07
N THR A 92 -3.23 9.41 -22.88
CA THR A 92 -1.93 9.91 -22.44
C THR A 92 -2.02 11.23 -21.69
N THR A 93 -3.07 12.00 -21.90
CA THR A 93 -3.34 13.23 -21.13
C THR A 93 -3.64 12.91 -19.68
N ARG A 94 -4.43 11.86 -19.46
CA ARG A 94 -4.87 11.41 -18.13
C ARG A 94 -3.81 10.60 -17.40
N TYR A 95 -3.14 9.66 -18.10
CA TYR A 95 -2.24 8.67 -17.48
C TYR A 95 -0.75 8.96 -17.70
N GLY A 96 -0.44 10.06 -18.42
CA GLY A 96 0.92 10.38 -18.82
C GLY A 96 1.39 9.56 -20.03
N TYR A 97 2.39 10.09 -20.72
CA TYR A 97 3.01 9.43 -21.86
C TYR A 97 4.09 8.44 -21.36
N ARG A 98 3.84 7.14 -21.58
CA ARG A 98 4.69 6.05 -21.11
C ARG A 98 4.85 4.98 -22.20
N PRO A 99 5.57 5.30 -23.30
CA PRO A 99 5.65 4.42 -24.48
C PRO A 99 6.22 3.03 -24.16
N GLU A 100 7.02 2.88 -23.09
CA GLU A 100 7.59 1.63 -22.65
C GLU A 100 6.55 0.57 -22.24
N ILE A 101 5.33 1.00 -21.92
CA ILE A 101 4.22 0.09 -21.55
C ILE A 101 3.16 -0.05 -22.65
N TYR A 102 3.35 0.55 -23.83
CA TYR A 102 2.37 0.50 -24.94
C TYR A 102 2.64 -0.68 -25.86
N ARG A 103 2.51 -1.88 -25.31
CA ARG A 103 2.74 -3.15 -25.99
C ARG A 103 2.00 -4.27 -25.27
N ASP A 104 1.88 -5.43 -25.94
CA ASP A 104 1.41 -6.66 -25.31
C ASP A 104 2.27 -6.97 -24.07
N MET A 105 1.64 -7.37 -22.97
CA MET A 105 2.36 -7.76 -21.76
C MET A 105 1.59 -8.76 -20.91
N THR A 106 2.31 -9.52 -20.10
CA THR A 106 1.67 -10.39 -19.12
C THR A 106 1.02 -9.59 -17.99
N VAL A 107 0.05 -10.19 -17.33
CA VAL A 107 -0.62 -9.58 -16.16
C VAL A 107 0.41 -9.30 -15.05
N ARG A 108 1.38 -10.20 -14.84
CA ARG A 108 2.50 -9.99 -13.91
C ARG A 108 3.27 -8.71 -14.24
N GLU A 109 3.76 -8.61 -15.48
CA GLU A 109 4.51 -7.44 -15.91
C GLU A 109 3.67 -6.16 -15.78
N ALA A 110 2.38 -6.20 -16.16
CA ALA A 110 1.46 -5.07 -16.00
C ALA A 110 1.30 -4.63 -14.55
N PHE A 111 1.31 -5.58 -13.60
CA PHE A 111 1.26 -5.26 -12.17
C PHE A 111 2.55 -4.60 -11.70
N GLU A 112 3.70 -5.14 -12.08
CA GLU A 112 5.04 -4.63 -11.73
C GLU A 112 5.26 -3.20 -12.23
N VAL A 113 5.03 -2.96 -13.53
CA VAL A 113 5.20 -1.63 -14.14
C VAL A 113 3.99 -0.71 -13.94
N SER A 114 2.94 -1.22 -13.29
CA SER A 114 1.69 -0.49 -13.04
C SER A 114 0.98 0.00 -14.31
N ALA A 115 0.95 -0.83 -15.37
CA ALA A 115 0.29 -0.51 -16.63
C ALA A 115 -1.23 -0.34 -16.41
N VAL A 116 -1.69 0.90 -16.46
CA VAL A 116 -3.10 1.24 -16.17
C VAL A 116 -4.05 0.64 -17.19
N TRP A 117 -3.68 0.65 -18.48
CA TRP A 117 -4.51 0.18 -19.57
C TRP A 117 -4.90 -1.30 -19.43
N VAL A 118 -4.00 -2.16 -18.93
CA VAL A 118 -4.30 -3.58 -18.67
C VAL A 118 -5.38 -3.70 -17.60
N PHE A 119 -5.24 -3.00 -16.48
CA PHE A 119 -6.19 -3.09 -15.37
C PHE A 119 -7.53 -2.44 -15.69
N LEU A 120 -7.59 -1.48 -16.62
CA LEU A 120 -8.83 -0.97 -17.17
C LEU A 120 -9.54 -2.00 -18.05
N ASP A 121 -8.78 -2.75 -18.87
CA ASP A 121 -9.33 -3.85 -19.67
C ASP A 121 -9.89 -4.96 -18.78
N LEU A 122 -9.15 -5.36 -17.76
CA LEU A 122 -9.62 -6.32 -16.76
C LEU A 122 -10.88 -5.80 -16.05
N ALA A 123 -10.91 -4.52 -15.67
CA ALA A 123 -12.05 -3.93 -14.99
C ALA A 123 -13.33 -3.95 -15.83
N LYS A 124 -13.21 -3.65 -17.11
CA LYS A 124 -14.34 -3.77 -18.06
C LYS A 124 -14.87 -5.20 -18.15
N LYS A 125 -13.99 -6.19 -18.18
CA LYS A 125 -14.35 -7.64 -18.25
C LYS A 125 -14.94 -8.16 -16.94
N ILE A 126 -14.43 -7.69 -15.78
CA ILE A 126 -14.97 -8.05 -14.46
C ILE A 126 -16.40 -7.54 -14.31
N GLY A 127 -16.60 -6.26 -14.62
CA GLY A 127 -17.89 -5.59 -14.47
C GLY A 127 -18.21 -5.15 -13.05
N ARG A 128 -19.09 -4.15 -12.95
CA ARG A 128 -19.38 -3.39 -11.74
C ARG A 128 -19.96 -4.23 -10.60
N GLU A 129 -20.90 -5.12 -10.91
CA GLU A 129 -21.57 -5.96 -9.92
C GLU A 129 -20.59 -6.88 -9.17
N ARG A 130 -19.65 -7.49 -9.91
CA ARG A 130 -18.62 -8.34 -9.31
C ARG A 130 -17.69 -7.52 -8.41
N TYR A 131 -17.30 -6.31 -8.84
CA TYR A 131 -16.54 -5.42 -7.96
C TYR A 131 -17.33 -5.10 -6.69
N LYS A 132 -18.59 -4.67 -6.79
CA LYS A 132 -19.41 -4.36 -5.63
C LYS A 132 -19.48 -5.52 -4.65
N HIS A 133 -19.71 -6.73 -5.17
CA HIS A 133 -19.74 -7.95 -4.37
C HIS A 133 -18.43 -8.18 -3.60
N TYR A 134 -17.29 -8.24 -4.31
CA TYR A 134 -16.00 -8.54 -3.67
C TYR A 134 -15.48 -7.42 -2.78
N LEU A 135 -15.63 -6.16 -3.15
CA LEU A 135 -15.22 -5.04 -2.31
C LEU A 135 -16.01 -5.02 -0.98
N THR A 136 -17.29 -5.33 -1.03
CA THR A 136 -18.14 -5.46 0.17
C THR A 136 -17.68 -6.63 1.05
N LEU A 137 -17.48 -7.82 0.48
CA LEU A 137 -17.01 -9.01 1.22
C LEU A 137 -15.63 -8.80 1.86
N CYS A 138 -14.73 -8.13 1.15
CA CYS A 138 -13.38 -7.82 1.64
C CYS A 138 -13.36 -6.68 2.66
N ARG A 139 -14.46 -5.91 2.78
CA ARG A 139 -14.52 -4.64 3.53
C ARG A 139 -13.44 -3.67 3.04
N TYR A 140 -13.36 -3.51 1.72
CA TYR A 140 -12.37 -2.64 1.08
C TYR A 140 -12.86 -1.19 1.06
N GLY A 141 -12.27 -0.35 1.89
CA GLY A 141 -12.62 1.06 1.97
C GLY A 141 -14.12 1.31 2.17
N ASN A 142 -14.64 2.31 1.48
CA ASN A 142 -16.07 2.62 1.46
C ASN A 142 -16.85 1.78 0.43
N ALA A 143 -16.18 0.98 -0.41
CA ALA A 143 -16.76 0.22 -1.51
C ALA A 143 -17.70 1.07 -2.41
N ASP A 144 -17.39 2.37 -2.56
CA ASP A 144 -18.16 3.30 -3.37
C ASP A 144 -17.76 3.17 -4.85
N LEU A 145 -18.73 2.75 -5.65
CA LEU A 145 -18.63 2.61 -7.10
C LEU A 145 -19.63 3.55 -7.82
N SER A 146 -20.00 4.68 -7.23
CA SER A 146 -20.95 5.63 -7.83
C SER A 146 -20.43 6.24 -9.13
N GLU A 147 -19.10 6.36 -9.29
CA GLU A 147 -18.47 6.77 -10.54
C GLU A 147 -18.65 5.70 -11.64
N GLU A 148 -19.22 6.06 -12.77
CA GLU A 148 -19.48 5.12 -13.88
C GLU A 148 -18.23 4.74 -14.67
N ASN A 149 -17.17 5.56 -14.61
CA ASN A 149 -15.91 5.29 -15.29
C ASN A 149 -15.29 3.99 -14.76
N PRO A 150 -14.80 3.08 -15.62
CA PRO A 150 -14.09 1.87 -15.18
C PRO A 150 -12.82 2.16 -14.37
N ASP A 151 -12.31 3.39 -14.34
CA ASP A 151 -11.16 3.83 -13.55
C ASP A 151 -11.56 4.47 -12.20
N PHE A 152 -12.61 3.96 -11.59
CA PHE A 152 -13.19 4.47 -10.33
C PHE A 152 -12.21 4.51 -9.15
N TRP A 153 -11.07 3.82 -9.22
CA TRP A 153 -10.02 3.82 -8.18
C TRP A 153 -8.99 4.95 -8.33
N ASN A 154 -8.93 5.61 -9.47
CA ASN A 154 -8.09 6.81 -9.69
C ASN A 154 -8.91 8.11 -9.76
N LEU A 155 -10.19 8.02 -10.14
CA LEU A 155 -11.01 9.18 -10.54
C LEU A 155 -12.39 9.21 -9.89
N GLY A 156 -12.76 8.15 -9.16
CA GLY A 156 -14.09 8.02 -8.54
C GLY A 156 -14.13 8.40 -7.07
N ASN A 157 -15.15 7.90 -6.40
CA ASN A 157 -15.38 8.10 -4.97
C ASN A 157 -14.89 6.94 -4.09
N LEU A 158 -14.27 5.92 -4.72
CA LEU A 158 -13.69 4.80 -3.96
C LEU A 158 -12.55 5.31 -3.09
N ALA A 159 -12.67 5.14 -1.78
CA ALA A 159 -11.69 5.63 -0.84
C ALA A 159 -11.31 4.55 0.19
N ILE A 160 -10.03 4.52 0.57
CA ILE A 160 -9.48 3.58 1.55
C ILE A 160 -8.49 4.32 2.47
N SER A 161 -8.49 3.98 3.76
CA SER A 161 -7.56 4.55 4.73
C SER A 161 -6.25 3.76 4.81
N PRO A 162 -5.15 4.36 5.32
CA PRO A 162 -3.91 3.63 5.61
C PRO A 162 -4.13 2.40 6.50
N ARG A 163 -4.96 2.50 7.54
CA ARG A 163 -5.31 1.38 8.41
C ARG A 163 -6.00 0.27 7.63
N ASN A 164 -7.00 0.59 6.82
CA ASN A 164 -7.72 -0.42 6.05
C ASN A 164 -6.84 -1.08 4.97
N GLN A 165 -5.87 -0.36 4.39
CA GLN A 165 -4.84 -0.94 3.53
C GLN A 165 -4.01 -2.00 4.27
N VAL A 166 -3.57 -1.70 5.50
CA VAL A 166 -2.83 -2.65 6.34
C VAL A 166 -3.69 -3.86 6.71
N GLU A 167 -4.95 -3.64 7.11
CA GLU A 167 -5.90 -4.74 7.40
C GLU A 167 -6.15 -5.65 6.20
N LEU A 168 -6.20 -5.08 5.00
CA LEU A 168 -6.29 -5.87 3.76
C LEU A 168 -5.05 -6.75 3.58
N MET A 169 -3.84 -6.18 3.80
CA MET A 169 -2.58 -6.94 3.69
C MET A 169 -2.52 -8.09 4.72
N ILE A 170 -2.98 -7.87 5.95
CA ILE A 170 -3.08 -8.90 6.98
C ILE A 170 -3.99 -10.04 6.49
N LYS A 171 -5.19 -9.72 6.00
CA LYS A 171 -6.14 -10.73 5.49
C LYS A 171 -5.58 -11.51 4.29
N ILE A 172 -4.82 -10.86 3.40
CA ILE A 172 -4.13 -11.52 2.27
C ILE A 172 -3.07 -12.50 2.81
N TYR A 173 -2.26 -12.07 3.77
CA TYR A 173 -1.22 -12.89 4.38
C TYR A 173 -1.82 -14.14 5.05
N GLU A 174 -2.86 -13.94 5.86
CA GLU A 174 -3.56 -15.00 6.60
C GLU A 174 -4.46 -15.90 5.72
N GLY A 175 -4.70 -15.53 4.47
CA GLY A 175 -5.64 -16.25 3.59
C GLY A 175 -7.10 -16.11 4.00
N LYS A 176 -7.46 -15.03 4.68
CA LYS A 176 -8.82 -14.77 5.21
C LYS A 176 -9.71 -13.93 4.30
N LEU A 177 -9.37 -13.85 3.03
CA LEU A 177 -10.22 -13.20 2.02
C LEU A 177 -11.04 -14.25 1.24
N PRO A 178 -12.18 -13.86 0.63
CA PRO A 178 -13.06 -14.76 -0.11
C PRO A 178 -12.49 -15.09 -1.51
N PHE A 179 -11.24 -15.53 -1.54
CA PHE A 179 -10.52 -15.93 -2.75
C PHE A 179 -9.88 -17.29 -2.54
N SER A 180 -9.76 -18.06 -3.63
CA SER A 180 -9.10 -19.35 -3.57
C SER A 180 -7.62 -19.22 -3.13
N LYS A 181 -7.12 -20.25 -2.43
CA LYS A 181 -5.71 -20.29 -2.01
C LYS A 181 -4.76 -20.09 -3.19
N ARG A 182 -5.06 -20.72 -4.35
CA ARG A 182 -4.28 -20.56 -5.57
C ARG A 182 -4.17 -19.09 -5.98
N ASN A 183 -5.28 -18.36 -6.00
CA ASN A 183 -5.30 -16.97 -6.44
C ASN A 183 -4.58 -16.03 -5.45
N LEU A 184 -4.68 -16.31 -4.15
CA LEU A 184 -3.90 -15.61 -3.12
C LEU A 184 -2.38 -15.89 -3.27
N ASP A 185 -1.99 -17.13 -3.57
CA ASP A 185 -0.58 -17.48 -3.79
C ASP A 185 -0.02 -16.80 -5.05
N ILE A 186 -0.79 -16.73 -6.14
CA ILE A 186 -0.43 -15.95 -7.35
C ILE A 186 -0.22 -14.49 -6.98
N LEU A 187 -1.16 -13.85 -6.28
CA LEU A 187 -1.01 -12.46 -5.87
C LEU A 187 0.26 -12.25 -5.04
N LYS A 188 0.50 -13.10 -4.02
CA LYS A 188 1.70 -13.01 -3.17
C LYS A 188 2.98 -13.10 -4.00
N HIS A 189 3.00 -13.97 -5.02
CA HIS A 189 4.13 -14.10 -5.93
C HIS A 189 4.33 -12.83 -6.76
N VAL A 190 3.28 -12.31 -7.37
CA VAL A 190 3.32 -11.08 -8.20
C VAL A 190 3.70 -9.84 -7.39
N MET A 191 3.38 -9.81 -6.10
CA MET A 191 3.68 -8.68 -5.21
C MET A 191 5.15 -8.62 -4.75
N VAL A 192 5.99 -9.62 -5.02
CA VAL A 192 7.41 -9.60 -4.61
C VAL A 192 8.13 -8.44 -5.31
N THR A 193 8.60 -7.48 -4.53
CA THR A 193 9.33 -6.30 -5.02
C THR A 193 10.79 -6.27 -4.60
N GLU A 194 11.13 -7.06 -3.56
CA GLU A 194 12.49 -7.24 -3.08
C GLU A 194 12.56 -8.54 -2.27
N GLN A 195 13.66 -9.25 -2.43
CA GLN A 195 13.93 -10.46 -1.68
C GLN A 195 15.43 -10.62 -1.48
N ASN A 196 15.84 -10.95 -0.26
CA ASN A 196 17.20 -11.32 0.11
C ASN A 196 17.19 -12.43 1.17
N GLU A 197 18.34 -12.72 1.80
CA GLU A 197 18.48 -13.78 2.81
C GLU A 197 17.70 -13.48 4.11
N ASN A 198 17.49 -12.19 4.41
CA ASN A 198 16.92 -11.73 5.68
C ASN A 198 15.41 -11.49 5.61
N TYR A 199 14.91 -11.02 4.44
CA TYR A 199 13.50 -10.66 4.31
C TYR A 199 13.00 -10.71 2.85
N THR A 200 11.69 -10.74 2.71
CA THR A 200 10.96 -10.52 1.46
C THR A 200 9.97 -9.37 1.63
N ILE A 201 10.01 -8.38 0.72
CA ILE A 201 9.02 -7.31 0.64
C ILE A 201 8.03 -7.64 -0.48
N ARG A 202 6.75 -7.70 -0.13
CA ARG A 202 5.64 -7.77 -1.08
C ARG A 202 4.85 -6.48 -1.02
N SER A 203 4.73 -5.81 -2.15
CA SER A 203 4.18 -4.45 -2.13
C SER A 203 3.57 -3.99 -3.44
N LYS A 204 2.86 -2.87 -3.37
CA LYS A 204 2.36 -2.12 -4.52
C LYS A 204 2.42 -0.63 -4.26
N THR A 205 2.84 0.12 -5.28
CA THR A 205 2.79 1.58 -5.28
C THR A 205 1.49 2.10 -5.91
N GLY A 206 1.07 3.29 -5.47
CA GLY A 206 0.00 4.06 -6.09
C GLY A 206 0.41 5.51 -6.29
N TRP A 207 -0.21 6.18 -7.25
CA TRP A 207 -0.10 7.62 -7.47
C TRP A 207 -1.35 8.11 -8.20
N THR A 208 -1.98 9.13 -7.65
CA THR A 208 -3.14 9.82 -8.25
C THR A 208 -3.07 11.30 -7.98
N ARG A 209 -3.91 12.05 -8.69
CA ARG A 209 -4.07 13.48 -8.55
C ARG A 209 -5.55 13.80 -8.35
N GLU A 210 -5.83 14.52 -7.29
CA GLU A 210 -7.19 14.94 -6.94
C GLU A 210 -7.15 16.28 -6.21
N ASN A 211 -8.09 17.19 -6.53
CA ASN A 211 -8.27 18.45 -5.81
C ASN A 211 -6.97 19.24 -5.61
N HIS A 212 -6.19 19.44 -6.70
CA HIS A 212 -4.87 20.07 -6.69
C HIS A 212 -3.80 19.39 -5.81
N THR A 213 -4.02 18.14 -5.43
CA THR A 213 -3.10 17.37 -4.59
C THR A 213 -2.55 16.16 -5.35
N ASP A 214 -1.22 16.00 -5.37
CA ASP A 214 -0.58 14.71 -5.66
C ASP A 214 -0.66 13.82 -4.42
N SER A 215 -1.17 12.60 -4.58
CA SER A 215 -1.19 11.57 -3.54
C SER A 215 -0.43 10.33 -3.99
N GLY A 216 0.52 9.91 -3.18
CA GLY A 216 1.36 8.75 -3.45
C GLY A 216 1.23 7.69 -2.36
N TRP A 217 1.16 6.41 -2.75
CA TRP A 217 1.07 5.27 -1.86
C TRP A 217 2.22 4.29 -2.04
N TRP A 218 2.62 3.67 -0.95
CA TRP A 218 3.33 2.40 -0.95
C TRP A 218 2.77 1.52 0.16
N VAL A 219 2.15 0.40 -0.23
CA VAL A 219 1.50 -0.53 0.69
C VAL A 219 2.05 -1.93 0.49
N GLY A 220 2.09 -2.71 1.55
CA GLY A 220 2.61 -4.07 1.49
C GLY A 220 2.97 -4.63 2.85
N TYR A 221 3.87 -5.62 2.84
CA TYR A 221 4.42 -6.23 4.05
C TYR A 221 5.83 -6.74 3.84
N VAL A 222 6.55 -6.82 4.94
CA VAL A 222 7.89 -7.40 5.04
C VAL A 222 7.77 -8.71 5.81
N GLU A 223 8.14 -9.82 5.17
CA GLU A 223 8.25 -11.13 5.82
C GLU A 223 9.70 -11.37 6.22
N ARG A 224 9.93 -11.67 7.48
CA ARG A 224 11.16 -12.25 8.01
C ARG A 224 10.86 -13.65 8.59
N LYS A 225 11.89 -14.40 8.87
CA LYS A 225 11.75 -15.77 9.43
C LYS A 225 10.93 -15.81 10.72
N ASP A 226 11.00 -14.75 11.53
CA ASP A 226 10.46 -14.70 12.89
C ASP A 226 9.26 -13.79 13.07
N ASN A 227 8.96 -12.90 12.08
CA ASN A 227 7.85 -11.94 12.16
C ASN A 227 7.45 -11.39 10.79
N VAL A 228 6.29 -10.74 10.74
CA VAL A 228 5.78 -10.00 9.57
C VAL A 228 5.37 -8.59 10.00
N TRP A 229 5.73 -7.58 9.19
CA TRP A 229 5.31 -6.19 9.39
C TRP A 229 4.53 -5.71 8.17
N PHE A 230 3.29 -5.32 8.38
CA PHE A 230 2.43 -4.76 7.35
C PHE A 230 2.54 -3.25 7.37
N PHE A 231 2.56 -2.60 6.21
CA PHE A 231 2.71 -1.16 6.14
C PHE A 231 1.84 -0.53 5.05
N ALA A 232 1.41 0.71 5.32
CA ALA A 232 0.82 1.61 4.35
C ALA A 232 1.39 3.01 4.57
N THR A 233 2.18 3.47 3.63
CA THR A 233 2.67 4.85 3.58
C THR A 233 1.87 5.62 2.54
N ARG A 234 1.32 6.76 2.97
CA ARG A 234 0.70 7.75 2.09
C ARG A 234 1.45 9.06 2.20
N ILE A 235 1.78 9.64 1.06
CA ILE A 235 2.40 10.97 0.95
C ILE A 235 1.53 11.88 0.12
N SER A 236 1.59 13.18 0.37
CA SER A 236 0.87 14.18 -0.40
C SER A 236 1.64 15.48 -0.53
N LYS A 237 1.36 16.22 -1.60
CA LYS A 237 1.81 17.58 -1.82
C LYS A 237 0.82 18.34 -2.70
N ASP A 238 0.85 19.66 -2.62
CA ASP A 238 0.18 20.51 -3.59
C ASP A 238 0.82 20.36 -4.98
N LEU A 239 0.01 20.33 -6.04
CA LEU A 239 0.48 20.20 -7.43
C LEU A 239 1.37 21.36 -7.88
N SER A 240 1.15 22.57 -7.34
CA SER A 240 1.96 23.75 -7.65
C SER A 240 3.38 23.67 -7.09
N VAL A 241 3.63 22.77 -6.11
CA VAL A 241 4.94 22.59 -5.48
C VAL A 241 5.74 21.51 -6.23
N PRO A 242 6.80 21.87 -6.99
CA PRO A 242 7.62 20.89 -7.68
C PRO A 242 8.33 19.97 -6.67
N ASN A 243 8.26 18.66 -6.91
CA ASN A 243 9.06 17.68 -6.18
C ASN A 243 9.39 16.52 -7.12
N PRO A 244 10.51 16.54 -7.83
CA PRO A 244 10.89 15.47 -8.76
C PRO A 244 11.15 14.14 -8.06
N GLY A 245 11.42 14.16 -6.74
CA GLY A 245 11.60 12.97 -5.91
C GLY A 245 10.29 12.34 -5.41
N PHE A 246 9.12 12.95 -5.65
CA PHE A 246 7.84 12.53 -5.08
C PHE A 246 7.58 11.02 -5.23
N GLY A 247 7.78 10.49 -6.44
CA GLY A 247 7.56 9.07 -6.73
C GLY A 247 8.48 8.13 -5.93
N ASN A 248 9.72 8.54 -5.64
CA ASN A 248 10.68 7.75 -4.89
C ASN A 248 10.51 7.92 -3.38
N CYS A 249 10.19 9.13 -2.92
CA CYS A 249 10.06 9.46 -1.51
C CYS A 249 9.08 8.56 -0.74
N ARG A 250 7.98 8.10 -1.35
CA ARG A 250 7.05 7.16 -0.71
C ARG A 250 7.73 5.85 -0.28
N LYS A 251 8.71 5.35 -1.09
CA LYS A 251 9.50 4.17 -0.75
C LYS A 251 10.62 4.50 0.23
N GLU A 252 11.34 5.61 0.02
CA GLU A 252 12.45 6.05 0.88
C GLU A 252 11.98 6.33 2.31
N ILE A 253 10.86 7.04 2.47
CA ILE A 253 10.25 7.31 3.78
C ILE A 253 9.95 6.00 4.50
N THR A 254 9.24 5.09 3.84
CA THR A 254 8.89 3.79 4.42
C THR A 254 10.15 3.01 4.81
N ARG A 255 11.15 2.91 3.92
CA ARG A 255 12.41 2.21 4.21
C ARG A 255 13.16 2.82 5.40
N LYS A 256 13.25 4.15 5.47
CA LYS A 256 13.86 4.83 6.63
C LYS A 256 13.13 4.49 7.93
N ILE A 257 11.80 4.40 7.90
CA ILE A 257 11.00 4.03 9.07
C ILE A 257 11.23 2.54 9.41
N LEU A 258 11.17 1.64 8.43
CA LEU A 258 11.39 0.21 8.64
C LEU A 258 12.81 -0.08 9.18
N ARG A 259 13.85 0.64 8.71
CA ARG A 259 15.21 0.55 9.28
C ARG A 259 15.28 0.99 10.73
N ARG A 260 14.62 2.09 11.08
CA ARG A 260 14.56 2.57 12.48
C ARG A 260 13.84 1.60 13.41
N LEU A 261 12.95 0.79 12.86
CA LEU A 261 12.24 -0.28 13.57
C LEU A 261 12.98 -1.62 13.49
N GLU A 262 14.19 -1.66 12.88
CA GLU A 262 15.01 -2.85 12.69
C GLU A 262 14.29 -3.97 11.91
N VAL A 263 13.35 -3.58 11.05
CA VAL A 263 12.59 -4.51 10.20
C VAL A 263 13.38 -4.91 8.96
N ILE A 264 14.13 -3.96 8.39
CA ILE A 264 15.04 -4.17 7.23
C ILE A 264 16.40 -3.56 7.53
N ASP A 265 17.41 -3.96 6.78
CA ASP A 265 18.80 -3.47 6.88
C ASP A 265 18.96 -2.05 6.32
#